data_10d9965526eff2ae26f0861ef7a2432e
#
_entry.id   10d9965526eff2ae26f0861ef7a2432e
#
_cell.length_a   1.000
_cell.length_b   1.000
_cell.length_c   1.000
_cell.angle_alpha   90.00
_cell.angle_beta   90.00
_cell.angle_gamma   90.00
#
_symmetry.space_group_name_H-M   'P 1'
#
loop_
_entity.id
_entity.type
_entity.pdbx_description
1 polymer ?
#
loop_
_entity_poly.entity_id
_entity_poly.type
_entity_poly.pdbx_seq_one_letter_code
_entity_poly.pdbx_strand_id
1 'polypeptide(L)'
;MNKQAFQDLYPEELSHCYGCGKNHAEGNQLKTFWQNIDKENILDSTTISRYQPEDKYTSMPGFVYGGMIASLIDCHGTGSAAAMAHLSRGREMGSLPALRFVTGALNVSFLAPTPQGVELELIGRFSEVKERKIIVDITLSANDVVCVKGQVIAVLMPESMCANPNN
;
A
#
# COMPACT_ATOMS: atom_id res chain seq x y z
N MET A 1 -17.18 11.51 0.72
CA MET A 1 -15.82 10.97 0.64
C MET A 1 -15.74 10.03 -0.54
N ASN A 2 -14.76 10.20 -1.42
CA ASN A 2 -14.60 9.34 -2.58
C ASN A 2 -14.26 7.92 -2.10
N LYS A 3 -15.17 6.96 -2.36
CA LYS A 3 -15.00 5.55 -1.94
C LYS A 3 -14.10 4.76 -2.88
N GLN A 4 -13.34 5.45 -3.72
CA GLN A 4 -12.49 4.83 -4.73
C GLN A 4 -11.10 4.56 -4.14
N ALA A 5 -10.57 3.37 -4.37
CA ALA A 5 -9.24 3.01 -3.90
C ALA A 5 -8.16 3.80 -4.65
N PHE A 6 -7.03 4.07 -3.99
CA PHE A 6 -5.91 4.79 -4.60
C PHE A 6 -5.42 4.10 -5.88
N GLN A 7 -5.36 2.78 -5.87
CA GLN A 7 -4.90 1.98 -7.00
C GLN A 7 -5.82 2.03 -8.23
N ASP A 8 -7.11 2.30 -8.02
CA ASP A 8 -8.08 2.43 -9.11
C ASP A 8 -7.95 3.77 -9.86
N LEU A 9 -7.28 4.74 -9.23
CA LEU A 9 -7.04 6.09 -9.76
C LEU A 9 -5.72 6.21 -10.52
N TYR A 10 -4.88 5.17 -10.55
CA TYR A 10 -3.67 5.19 -11.36
C TYR A 10 -3.98 5.14 -12.85
N PRO A 11 -3.17 5.83 -13.71
CA PRO A 11 -3.22 5.66 -15.15
C PRO A 11 -3.02 4.21 -15.57
N GLU A 12 -3.52 3.84 -16.74
CA GLU A 12 -3.49 2.46 -17.22
C GLU A 12 -2.07 1.87 -17.24
N GLU A 13 -1.09 2.64 -17.70
CA GLU A 13 0.32 2.23 -17.79
C GLU A 13 0.99 1.98 -16.42
N LEU A 14 0.41 2.49 -15.34
CA LEU A 14 0.91 2.33 -13.96
C LEU A 14 0.06 1.34 -13.13
N SER A 15 -0.83 0.60 -13.76
CA SER A 15 -1.86 -0.23 -13.09
C SER A 15 -1.61 -1.74 -13.20
N HIS A 16 -0.38 -2.19 -13.47
CA HIS A 16 -0.04 -3.60 -13.72
C HIS A 16 0.71 -4.29 -12.57
N CYS A 17 0.83 -3.67 -11.40
CA CYS A 17 1.48 -4.30 -10.24
C CYS A 17 0.75 -5.59 -9.84
N TYR A 18 1.50 -6.68 -9.64
CA TYR A 18 0.95 -7.96 -9.18
C TYR A 18 0.22 -7.84 -7.83
N GLY A 19 0.74 -7.04 -6.90
CA GLY A 19 0.14 -6.88 -5.57
C GLY A 19 -1.12 -6.01 -5.54
N CYS A 20 -1.24 -4.98 -6.39
CA CYS A 20 -2.31 -3.99 -6.26
C CYS A 20 -2.87 -3.43 -7.58
N GLY A 21 -2.31 -3.82 -8.72
CA GLY A 21 -2.70 -3.29 -10.03
C GLY A 21 -4.10 -3.73 -10.46
N LYS A 22 -4.96 -2.78 -10.80
CA LYS A 22 -6.33 -3.06 -11.28
C LYS A 22 -6.36 -3.86 -12.59
N ASN A 23 -5.28 -3.78 -13.40
CA ASN A 23 -5.18 -4.43 -14.69
C ASN A 23 -4.42 -5.77 -14.64
N HIS A 24 -4.02 -6.24 -13.46
CA HIS A 24 -3.39 -7.56 -13.32
C HIS A 24 -4.43 -8.61 -12.95
N ALA A 25 -4.88 -9.41 -13.93
CA ALA A 25 -5.99 -10.35 -13.76
C ALA A 25 -5.72 -11.43 -12.70
N GLU A 26 -4.47 -11.86 -12.53
CA GLU A 26 -4.05 -12.87 -11.54
C GLU A 26 -3.47 -12.25 -10.27
N GLY A 27 -3.45 -10.92 -10.18
CA GLY A 27 -2.88 -10.19 -9.06
C GLY A 27 -3.76 -10.17 -7.83
N ASN A 28 -3.18 -9.80 -6.70
CA ASN A 28 -3.89 -9.74 -5.43
C ASN A 28 -4.89 -8.59 -5.36
N GLN A 29 -4.68 -7.55 -6.17
CA GLN A 29 -5.55 -6.36 -6.27
C GLN A 29 -5.86 -5.70 -4.92
N LEU A 30 -4.85 -5.57 -4.05
CA LEU A 30 -4.99 -4.86 -2.79
C LEU A 30 -5.52 -3.45 -3.03
N LYS A 31 -6.49 -3.04 -2.25
CA LYS A 31 -7.12 -1.72 -2.32
C LYS A 31 -6.85 -0.93 -1.04
N THR A 32 -6.35 0.29 -1.20
CA THR A 32 -6.02 1.19 -0.09
C THR A 32 -6.87 2.44 -0.18
N PHE A 33 -7.32 2.91 0.97
CA PHE A 33 -8.21 4.06 1.11
C PHE A 33 -7.71 4.99 2.20
N TRP A 34 -8.14 6.25 2.18
CA TRP A 34 -8.07 7.07 3.37
C TRP A 34 -9.01 6.51 4.44
N GLN A 35 -8.47 6.25 5.63
CA GLN A 35 -9.27 6.00 6.82
C GLN A 35 -9.67 7.33 7.46
N ASN A 36 -8.69 8.24 7.61
CA ASN A 36 -8.88 9.59 8.09
C ASN A 36 -7.92 10.55 7.37
N ILE A 37 -8.39 11.76 7.08
CA ILE A 37 -7.54 12.86 6.61
C ILE A 37 -7.59 13.94 7.68
N ASP A 38 -6.46 14.19 8.32
CA ASP A 38 -6.28 15.32 9.21
C ASP A 38 -5.79 16.53 8.40
N LYS A 39 -6.60 17.58 8.36
CA LYS A 39 -6.30 18.80 7.58
C LYS A 39 -5.41 19.79 8.34
N GLU A 40 -5.34 19.67 9.66
CA GLU A 40 -4.51 20.52 10.49
C GLU A 40 -3.07 19.98 10.55
N ASN A 41 -2.92 18.66 10.65
CA ASN A 41 -1.63 17.99 10.59
C ASN A 41 -1.72 16.75 9.69
N ILE A 42 -1.28 16.86 8.45
CA ILE A 42 -1.37 15.78 7.47
C ILE A 42 -0.63 14.50 7.89
N LEU A 43 0.36 14.60 8.78
CA LEU A 43 1.07 13.42 9.32
C LEU A 43 0.16 12.56 10.21
N ASP A 44 -0.89 13.13 10.78
CA ASP A 44 -1.86 12.41 11.61
C ASP A 44 -2.96 11.72 10.77
N SER A 45 -2.92 11.89 9.46
CA SER A 45 -3.79 11.15 8.53
C SER A 45 -3.45 9.66 8.55
N THR A 46 -4.45 8.83 8.30
CA THR A 46 -4.29 7.37 8.26
C THR A 46 -4.92 6.75 7.03
N THR A 47 -4.32 5.65 6.59
CA THR A 47 -4.83 4.85 5.47
C THR A 47 -5.22 3.46 5.92
N ILE A 48 -6.11 2.81 5.19
CA ILE A 48 -6.63 1.47 5.50
C ILE A 48 -6.70 0.60 4.26
N SER A 49 -6.34 -0.66 4.42
CA SER A 49 -6.67 -1.75 3.49
C SER A 49 -7.28 -2.92 4.26
N ARG A 50 -8.17 -3.65 3.60
CA ARG A 50 -8.67 -4.94 4.08
C ARG A 50 -8.46 -5.97 2.99
N TYR A 51 -8.00 -7.15 3.39
CA TYR A 51 -7.68 -8.22 2.46
C TYR A 51 -7.83 -9.58 3.12
N GLN A 52 -8.50 -10.50 2.45
CA GLN A 52 -8.54 -11.90 2.86
C GLN A 52 -7.69 -12.73 1.91
N PRO A 53 -6.53 -13.24 2.35
CA PRO A 53 -5.69 -14.09 1.52
C PRO A 53 -6.40 -15.39 1.13
N GLU A 54 -6.23 -15.79 -0.13
CA GLU A 54 -6.68 -17.11 -0.59
C GLU A 54 -5.88 -18.24 0.07
N ASP A 55 -6.46 -19.44 0.16
CA ASP A 55 -5.85 -20.60 0.82
C ASP A 55 -4.50 -21.01 0.20
N LYS A 56 -4.27 -20.69 -1.07
CA LYS A 56 -2.98 -20.96 -1.73
C LYS A 56 -1.79 -20.21 -1.10
N TYR A 57 -2.04 -19.13 -0.37
CA TYR A 57 -1.00 -18.35 0.31
C TYR A 57 -0.66 -18.90 1.70
N THR A 58 -0.59 -20.21 1.81
CA THR A 58 -0.28 -20.94 3.04
C THR A 58 1.23 -21.12 3.23
N SER A 59 1.71 -20.89 4.46
CA SER A 59 3.01 -21.39 4.92
C SER A 59 2.83 -22.77 5.59
N MET A 60 2.68 -22.80 6.90
CA MET A 60 2.19 -23.97 7.62
C MET A 60 0.65 -23.99 7.59
N PRO A 61 0.00 -25.17 7.64
CA PRO A 61 -1.46 -25.25 7.64
C PRO A 61 -2.11 -24.30 8.66
N GLY A 62 -3.00 -23.45 8.19
CA GLY A 62 -3.71 -22.47 9.01
C GLY A 62 -3.06 -21.10 9.14
N PHE A 63 -1.89 -20.89 8.51
CA PHE A 63 -1.17 -19.61 8.59
C PHE A 63 -0.76 -19.08 7.22
N VAL A 64 -0.87 -17.75 7.05
CA VAL A 64 -0.45 -17.04 5.83
C VAL A 64 1.07 -16.98 5.75
N TYR A 65 1.66 -17.24 4.57
CA TYR A 65 3.10 -17.17 4.41
C TYR A 65 3.62 -15.70 4.39
N GLY A 66 4.83 -15.52 4.92
CA GLY A 66 5.42 -14.21 5.16
C GLY A 66 5.62 -13.37 3.89
N GLY A 67 5.88 -14.01 2.74
CA GLY A 67 6.03 -13.31 1.46
C GLY A 67 4.75 -12.61 1.01
N MET A 68 3.58 -13.25 1.21
CA MET A 68 2.30 -12.60 0.94
C MET A 68 2.06 -11.42 1.86
N ILE A 69 2.35 -11.57 3.15
CA ILE A 69 2.23 -10.50 4.14
C ILE A 69 3.12 -9.31 3.76
N ALA A 70 4.39 -9.58 3.39
CA ALA A 70 5.31 -8.55 2.93
C ALA A 70 4.80 -7.82 1.68
N SER A 71 4.20 -8.55 0.73
CA SER A 71 3.57 -7.97 -0.47
C SER A 71 2.40 -7.04 -0.12
N LEU A 72 1.56 -7.40 0.85
CA LEU A 72 0.46 -6.54 1.31
C LEU A 72 0.99 -5.25 1.95
N ILE A 73 2.02 -5.36 2.81
CA ILE A 73 2.68 -4.20 3.45
C ILE A 73 3.28 -3.27 2.38
N ASP A 74 3.99 -3.83 1.41
CA ASP A 74 4.62 -3.10 0.32
C ASP A 74 3.62 -2.28 -0.49
N CYS A 75 2.57 -2.93 -0.99
CA CYS A 75 1.55 -2.28 -1.81
C CYS A 75 0.69 -1.27 -1.03
N HIS A 76 0.39 -1.56 0.25
CA HIS A 76 -0.29 -0.60 1.11
C HIS A 76 0.57 0.65 1.32
N GLY A 77 1.86 0.48 1.60
CA GLY A 77 2.79 1.59 1.85
C GLY A 77 3.00 2.48 0.63
N THR A 78 3.25 1.90 -0.54
CA THR A 78 3.45 2.68 -1.78
C THR A 78 2.18 3.38 -2.24
N GLY A 79 1.01 2.74 -2.09
CA GLY A 79 -0.29 3.35 -2.36
C GLY A 79 -0.58 4.53 -1.43
N SER A 80 -0.33 4.36 -0.14
CA SER A 80 -0.46 5.41 0.87
C SER A 80 0.47 6.59 0.60
N ALA A 81 1.74 6.32 0.23
CA ALA A 81 2.71 7.34 -0.12
C ALA A 81 2.27 8.16 -1.33
N ALA A 82 1.74 7.52 -2.37
CA ALA A 82 1.22 8.22 -3.55
C ALA A 82 0.03 9.13 -3.18
N ALA A 83 -0.90 8.66 -2.36
CA ALA A 83 -2.04 9.44 -1.89
C ALA A 83 -1.59 10.63 -1.02
N MET A 84 -0.65 10.43 -0.10
CA MET A 84 -0.09 11.50 0.72
C MET A 84 0.67 12.53 -0.11
N ALA A 85 1.39 12.10 -1.15
CA ALA A 85 2.10 13.01 -2.05
C ALA A 85 1.13 13.93 -2.83
N HIS A 86 -0.04 13.44 -3.22
CA HIS A 86 -1.09 14.26 -3.81
C HIS A 86 -1.67 15.23 -2.76
N LEU A 87 -2.03 14.71 -1.58
CA LEU A 87 -2.60 15.50 -0.49
C LEU A 87 -1.67 16.65 -0.07
N SER A 88 -0.38 16.37 0.16
CA SER A 88 0.60 17.36 0.60
C SER A 88 0.86 18.48 -0.42
N ARG A 89 0.50 18.25 -1.69
CA ARG A 89 0.59 19.24 -2.78
C ARG A 89 -0.75 19.88 -3.11
N GLY A 90 -1.78 19.66 -2.30
CA GLY A 90 -3.13 20.18 -2.54
C GLY A 90 -3.77 19.62 -3.82
N ARG A 91 -3.38 18.40 -4.24
CA ARG A 91 -3.86 17.74 -5.45
C ARG A 91 -4.80 16.58 -5.10
N GLU A 92 -5.78 16.36 -5.94
CA GLU A 92 -6.62 15.16 -5.83
C GLU A 92 -5.87 13.92 -6.32
N MET A 93 -6.08 12.79 -5.64
CA MET A 93 -5.58 11.50 -6.11
C MET A 93 -6.19 11.17 -7.48
N GLY A 94 -5.36 10.77 -8.42
CA GLY A 94 -5.76 10.54 -9.83
C GLY A 94 -5.54 11.74 -10.75
N SER A 95 -5.17 12.93 -10.23
CA SER A 95 -4.80 14.06 -11.07
C SER A 95 -3.48 13.81 -11.81
N LEU A 96 -3.37 14.38 -13.03
CA LEU A 96 -2.16 14.26 -13.86
C LEU A 96 -1.22 15.48 -13.70
N PRO A 97 0.10 15.28 -13.83
CA PRO A 97 0.81 14.00 -13.96
C PRO A 97 0.70 13.16 -12.68
N ALA A 98 0.58 11.85 -12.83
CA ALA A 98 0.43 10.95 -11.68
C ALA A 98 1.69 10.95 -10.81
N LEU A 99 1.50 10.95 -9.49
CA LEU A 99 2.59 10.79 -8.52
C LEU A 99 2.62 9.32 -8.10
N ARG A 100 3.49 8.53 -8.73
CA ARG A 100 3.70 7.12 -8.40
C ARG A 100 4.90 6.98 -7.49
N PHE A 101 4.76 6.21 -6.43
CA PHE A 101 5.84 5.86 -5.52
C PHE A 101 6.17 4.37 -5.65
N VAL A 102 7.45 4.06 -5.51
CA VAL A 102 7.99 2.70 -5.51
C VAL A 102 8.77 2.45 -4.23
N THR A 103 9.00 1.20 -3.91
CA THR A 103 9.65 0.82 -2.66
C THR A 103 11.16 1.01 -2.76
N GLY A 104 11.69 1.88 -1.92
CA GLY A 104 13.13 2.05 -1.72
C GLY A 104 13.68 1.10 -0.64
N ALA A 105 12.89 0.86 0.42
CA ALA A 105 13.20 -0.14 1.44
C ALA A 105 11.90 -0.67 2.06
N LEU A 106 11.93 -1.94 2.43
CA LEU A 106 10.83 -2.64 3.08
C LEU A 106 11.35 -3.36 4.33
N ASN A 107 10.84 -2.97 5.49
CA ASN A 107 11.13 -3.62 6.76
C ASN A 107 9.86 -4.29 7.28
N VAL A 108 9.93 -5.56 7.64
CA VAL A 108 8.79 -6.32 8.15
C VAL A 108 9.20 -7.09 9.41
N SER A 109 8.44 -6.91 10.48
CA SER A 109 8.62 -7.61 11.74
C SER A 109 7.37 -8.44 12.04
N PHE A 110 7.54 -9.76 12.13
CA PHE A 110 6.48 -10.70 12.44
C PHE A 110 6.40 -10.87 13.97
N LEU A 111 5.32 -10.38 14.58
CA LEU A 111 5.12 -10.36 16.02
C LEU A 111 4.28 -11.55 16.52
N ALA A 112 3.35 -12.00 15.68
CA ALA A 112 2.48 -13.15 15.93
C ALA A 112 2.18 -13.86 14.62
N PRO A 113 1.85 -15.18 14.66
CA PRO A 113 1.39 -15.91 13.48
C PRO A 113 0.13 -15.24 12.90
N THR A 114 0.09 -15.05 11.57
CA THR A 114 -1.07 -14.50 10.89
C THR A 114 -1.99 -15.64 10.46
N PRO A 115 -3.20 -15.75 11.03
CA PRO A 115 -4.11 -16.85 10.73
C PRO A 115 -4.66 -16.72 9.30
N GLN A 116 -4.90 -17.88 8.67
CA GLN A 116 -5.56 -17.98 7.37
C GLN A 116 -7.09 -18.00 7.52
N GLY A 117 -7.81 -17.67 6.45
CA GLY A 117 -9.28 -17.73 6.42
C GLY A 117 -9.97 -16.56 7.12
N VAL A 118 -9.23 -15.53 7.52
CA VAL A 118 -9.78 -14.31 8.13
C VAL A 118 -9.36 -13.08 7.33
N GLU A 119 -10.16 -12.02 7.44
CA GLU A 119 -9.80 -10.72 6.86
C GLU A 119 -8.64 -10.09 7.65
N LEU A 120 -7.64 -9.63 6.93
CA LEU A 120 -6.51 -8.87 7.47
C LEU A 120 -6.79 -7.38 7.30
N GLU A 121 -6.52 -6.60 8.34
CA GLU A 121 -6.62 -5.15 8.30
C GLU A 121 -5.22 -4.53 8.37
N LEU A 122 -4.92 -3.64 7.43
CA LEU A 122 -3.69 -2.87 7.40
C LEU A 122 -4.01 -1.40 7.66
N ILE A 123 -3.31 -0.80 8.63
CA ILE A 123 -3.41 0.63 8.94
C ILE A 123 -2.05 1.26 8.69
N GLY A 124 -2.02 2.27 7.82
CA GLY A 124 -0.82 3.06 7.52
C GLY A 124 -0.84 4.41 8.23
N ARG A 125 0.31 4.80 8.76
CA ARG A 125 0.61 6.10 9.39
C ARG A 125 1.87 6.69 8.77
N PHE A 126 1.97 8.01 8.73
CA PHE A 126 3.08 8.69 8.08
C PHE A 126 4.08 9.20 9.13
N SER A 127 5.33 8.76 9.05
CA SER A 127 6.41 9.23 9.93
C SER A 127 7.33 10.26 9.26
N GLU A 128 7.38 10.30 7.94
CA GLU A 128 8.09 11.33 7.17
C GLU A 128 7.36 11.59 5.85
N VAL A 129 7.19 12.86 5.49
CA VAL A 129 6.65 13.29 4.19
C VAL A 129 7.58 14.32 3.59
N LYS A 130 8.31 13.93 2.55
CA LYS A 130 9.17 14.78 1.72
C LYS A 130 8.75 14.69 0.27
N GLU A 131 9.21 15.63 -0.54
CA GLU A 131 8.84 15.70 -1.96
C GLU A 131 9.07 14.39 -2.72
N ARG A 132 10.19 13.73 -2.49
CA ARG A 132 10.60 12.51 -3.22
C ARG A 132 10.69 11.27 -2.34
N LYS A 133 10.40 11.37 -1.05
CA LYS A 133 10.46 10.27 -0.08
C LYS A 133 9.34 10.41 0.93
N ILE A 134 8.61 9.33 1.14
CA ILE A 134 7.58 9.22 2.18
C ILE A 134 7.81 7.92 2.94
N ILE A 135 7.78 7.98 4.27
CA ILE A 135 7.89 6.81 5.13
C ILE A 135 6.52 6.51 5.70
N VAL A 136 6.06 5.28 5.50
CA VAL A 136 4.78 4.78 5.98
C VAL A 136 5.04 3.63 6.95
N ASP A 137 4.62 3.81 8.19
CA ASP A 137 4.59 2.76 9.21
C ASP A 137 3.24 2.06 9.16
N ILE A 138 3.24 0.72 9.14
CA ILE A 138 2.05 -0.08 8.87
C ILE A 138 1.89 -1.11 9.98
N THR A 139 0.69 -1.25 10.50
CA THR A 139 0.30 -2.40 11.31
C THR A 139 -0.64 -3.30 10.50
N LEU A 140 -0.39 -4.61 10.54
CA LEU A 140 -1.30 -5.61 10.00
C LEU A 140 -1.87 -6.42 11.15
N SER A 141 -3.18 -6.46 11.23
CA SER A 141 -3.93 -7.15 12.28
C SER A 141 -4.86 -8.21 11.71
N ALA A 142 -5.09 -9.26 12.48
CA ALA A 142 -6.08 -10.30 12.24
C ALA A 142 -6.86 -10.51 13.54
N ASN A 143 -8.20 -10.49 13.50
CA ASN A 143 -9.07 -10.65 14.68
C ASN A 143 -8.65 -9.72 15.84
N ASP A 144 -8.41 -8.44 15.56
CA ASP A 144 -7.98 -7.40 16.50
C ASP A 144 -6.60 -7.63 17.16
N VAL A 145 -5.84 -8.63 16.68
CA VAL A 145 -4.47 -8.89 17.14
C VAL A 145 -3.49 -8.37 16.11
N VAL A 146 -2.56 -7.48 16.52
CA VAL A 146 -1.46 -7.03 15.66
C VAL A 146 -0.49 -8.18 15.43
N CYS A 147 -0.47 -8.71 14.23
CA CYS A 147 0.41 -9.80 13.83
C CYS A 147 1.74 -9.32 13.26
N VAL A 148 1.74 -8.16 12.58
CA VAL A 148 2.91 -7.67 11.84
C VAL A 148 3.03 -6.16 11.97
N LYS A 149 4.27 -5.68 12.10
CA LYS A 149 4.64 -4.28 11.89
C LYS A 149 5.50 -4.18 10.65
N GLY A 150 5.15 -3.25 9.77
CA GLY A 150 5.90 -2.96 8.56
C GLY A 150 6.31 -1.49 8.49
N GLN A 151 7.37 -1.22 7.75
CA GLN A 151 7.74 0.13 7.35
C GLN A 151 8.13 0.11 5.88
N VAL A 152 7.53 0.99 5.10
CA VAL A 152 7.87 1.20 3.70
C VAL A 152 8.51 2.57 3.57
N ILE A 153 9.77 2.59 3.12
CA ILE A 153 10.42 3.81 2.64
C ILE A 153 10.10 3.91 1.15
N ALA A 154 9.08 4.68 0.83
CA ALA A 154 8.64 4.88 -0.53
C ALA A 154 9.35 6.08 -1.16
N VAL A 155 9.80 5.91 -2.39
CA VAL A 155 10.46 6.96 -3.17
C VAL A 155 9.67 7.27 -4.43
N LEU A 156 9.68 8.52 -4.86
CA LEU A 156 9.04 8.92 -6.11
C LEU A 156 9.65 8.11 -7.26
N MET A 157 8.81 7.48 -8.06
CA MET A 157 9.23 6.63 -9.17
C MET A 157 10.22 7.37 -10.08
N PRO A 158 11.42 6.84 -10.30
CA PRO A 158 12.41 7.49 -11.17
C PRO A 158 11.97 7.41 -12.64
N GLU A 159 12.39 8.38 -13.42
CA GLU A 159 12.07 8.44 -14.86
C GLU A 159 12.50 7.18 -15.63
N SER A 160 13.58 6.51 -15.17
CA SER A 160 14.05 5.25 -15.74
C SER A 160 13.04 4.09 -15.64
N MET A 161 12.06 4.19 -14.74
CA MET A 161 10.97 3.22 -14.61
C MET A 161 9.71 3.64 -15.39
N CYS A 162 9.67 4.82 -15.97
CA CYS A 162 8.59 5.21 -16.86
C CYS A 162 8.69 4.35 -18.13
N ALA A 163 7.56 3.76 -18.55
CA ALA A 163 7.52 2.90 -19.73
C ALA A 163 8.13 3.64 -20.93
N ASN A 164 9.16 3.07 -21.49
CA ASN A 164 9.71 3.55 -22.76
C ASN A 164 8.75 3.06 -23.85
N PRO A 165 8.06 3.93 -24.62
CA PRO A 165 7.09 3.49 -25.62
C PRO A 165 7.71 2.67 -26.75
N ASN A 166 9.03 2.41 -26.69
CA ASN A 166 9.81 1.67 -27.68
C ASN A 166 10.37 0.33 -27.18
N ASN A 167 9.93 -0.20 -26.04
CA ASN A 167 10.26 -1.55 -25.59
C ASN A 167 9.02 -2.45 -25.64
#